data_b2e781dab16e45aa4b37516ec1581161
#
_entry.id   b2e781dab16e45aa4b37516ec1581161
#
_cell.length_a   1.000
_cell.length_b   1.000
_cell.length_c   1.000
_cell.angle_alpha   90.00
_cell.angle_beta   90.00
_cell.angle_gamma   90.00
#
_symmetry.space_group_name_H-M   'P 1'
#
loop_
_entity.id
_entity.type
_entity.pdbx_description
1 polymer ?
#
loop_
_entity_poly.entity_id
_entity_poly.type
_entity_poly.pdbx_seq_one_letter_code
_entity_poly.pdbx_strand_id
1 'polypeptide(L)'
;MEKKSIVRIQNISKTYQAENGEVEALKGINFDVKEGEFISIIGPSGCGKSTLLSIISGLESKTNGEVYIDGKVGYMLQKDNLLEWRTIYKNVLLGLEIQKALTEENKKYAIELLKKYGLYE
;
A
#
# COMPACT_ATOMS: atom_id res chain seq x y z
N MET A 1 21.37 17.56 4.05
CA MET A 1 19.93 17.84 4.09
C MET A 1 19.16 16.69 4.68
N GLU A 2 18.37 16.98 5.66
CA GLU A 2 17.50 15.96 6.22
C GLU A 2 16.36 15.65 5.25
N LYS A 3 16.10 14.37 5.02
CA LYS A 3 14.99 13.95 4.19
C LYS A 3 13.69 14.08 4.97
N LYS A 4 12.63 14.45 4.26
CA LYS A 4 11.29 14.58 4.83
C LYS A 4 10.71 13.20 5.15
N SER A 5 10.10 13.06 6.33
CA SER A 5 9.33 11.85 6.66
C SER A 5 8.03 11.85 5.86
N ILE A 6 7.80 10.80 5.10
CA ILE A 6 6.58 10.66 4.31
C ILE A 6 5.58 9.71 4.93
N VAL A 7 6.04 8.81 5.82
CA VAL A 7 5.16 7.93 6.59
C VAL A 7 5.65 7.94 8.03
N ARG A 8 4.73 8.17 8.97
CA ARG A 8 5.01 8.08 10.39
C ARG A 8 4.01 7.16 11.05
N ILE A 9 4.53 6.16 11.71
CA ILE A 9 3.74 5.18 12.45
C ILE A 9 4.09 5.32 13.92
N GLN A 10 3.10 5.71 14.73
CA GLN A 10 3.33 5.98 16.15
C GLN A 10 2.39 5.15 17.01
N ASN A 11 2.95 4.23 17.78
CA ASN A 11 2.23 3.37 18.73
C ASN A 11 1.02 2.67 18.12
N ILE A 12 1.18 2.16 16.90
CA ILE A 12 0.07 1.48 16.19
C ILE A 12 -0.18 0.13 16.85
N SER A 13 -1.44 -0.08 17.21
CA SER A 13 -1.91 -1.36 17.73
C SER A 13 -3.18 -1.76 16.98
N LYS A 14 -3.37 -3.04 16.80
CA LYS A 14 -4.57 -3.60 16.19
C LYS A 14 -4.96 -4.88 16.90
N THR A 15 -6.20 -4.90 17.38
CA THR A 15 -6.79 -6.04 18.07
C THR A 15 -8.04 -6.46 17.32
N TYR A 16 -8.15 -7.74 17.04
CA TYR A 16 -9.33 -8.32 16.40
C TYR A 16 -10.15 -9.08 17.42
N GLN A 17 -11.47 -9.00 17.30
CA GLN A 17 -12.40 -9.81 18.08
C GLN A 17 -12.53 -11.18 17.43
N ALA A 18 -12.36 -12.22 18.21
CA ALA A 18 -12.51 -13.60 17.78
C ALA A 18 -13.45 -14.35 18.72
N GLU A 19 -13.95 -15.51 18.30
CA GLU A 19 -14.86 -16.31 19.11
C GLU A 19 -14.29 -16.65 20.48
N ASN A 20 -12.98 -16.88 20.55
CA ASN A 20 -12.27 -17.27 21.77
C ASN A 20 -11.60 -16.08 22.47
N GLY A 21 -12.05 -14.85 22.20
CA GLY A 21 -11.50 -13.64 22.79
C GLY A 21 -10.84 -12.74 21.77
N GLU A 22 -9.92 -11.89 22.24
CA GLU A 22 -9.26 -10.91 21.40
C GLU A 22 -7.91 -11.44 20.89
N VAL A 23 -7.58 -11.10 19.63
CA VAL A 23 -6.28 -11.39 19.06
C VAL A 23 -5.57 -10.07 18.75
N GLU A 24 -4.43 -9.85 19.42
CA GLU A 24 -3.63 -8.66 19.22
C GLU A 24 -2.65 -8.90 18.07
N ALA A 25 -2.97 -8.35 16.89
CA ALA A 25 -2.15 -8.53 15.68
C ALA A 25 -0.94 -7.59 15.68
N LEU A 26 -1.11 -6.37 16.20
CA LEU A 26 -0.04 -5.38 16.28
C LEU A 26 -0.02 -4.76 17.66
N LYS A 27 1.17 -4.52 18.19
CA LYS A 27 1.35 -3.93 19.53
C LYS A 27 2.43 -2.86 19.51
N GLY A 28 2.02 -1.60 19.69
CA GLY A 28 2.95 -0.50 19.87
C GLY A 28 4.00 -0.35 18.80
N ILE A 29 3.60 -0.45 17.53
CA ILE A 29 4.52 -0.35 16.41
C ILE A 29 4.90 1.09 16.14
N ASN A 30 6.19 1.35 16.03
CA ASN A 30 6.74 2.69 15.76
C ASN A 30 7.79 2.62 14.67
N PHE A 31 7.65 3.44 13.63
CA PHE A 31 8.72 3.67 12.66
C PHE A 31 8.38 4.86 11.76
N ASP A 32 9.42 5.39 11.11
CA ASP A 32 9.28 6.45 10.11
C ASP A 32 9.87 5.98 8.80
N VAL A 33 9.26 6.41 7.69
CA VAL A 33 9.83 6.24 6.35
C VAL A 33 10.11 7.61 5.80
N LYS A 34 11.33 7.84 5.36
CA LYS A 34 11.75 9.09 4.76
C LYS A 34 11.72 9.00 3.24
N GLU A 35 11.62 10.14 2.60
CA GLU A 35 11.60 10.23 1.14
C GLU A 35 12.79 9.48 0.52
N GLY A 36 12.49 8.63 -0.46
CA GLY A 36 13.51 7.86 -1.17
C GLY A 36 13.98 6.58 -0.49
N GLU A 37 13.47 6.27 0.71
CA GLU A 37 13.87 5.05 1.41
C GLU A 37 13.16 3.81 0.87
N PHE A 38 13.87 2.70 0.89
CA PHE A 38 13.33 1.37 0.63
C PHE A 38 13.32 0.59 1.95
N ILE A 39 12.14 0.20 2.41
CA ILE A 39 11.97 -0.47 3.70
C ILE A 39 11.47 -1.89 3.50
N SER A 40 12.09 -2.85 4.16
CA SER A 40 11.63 -4.24 4.18
C SER A 40 11.11 -4.59 5.57
N ILE A 41 9.95 -5.23 5.62
CA ILE A 41 9.36 -5.74 6.84
C ILE A 41 9.45 -7.26 6.80
N ILE A 42 10.21 -7.83 7.73
CA ILE A 42 10.49 -9.28 7.75
C ILE A 42 9.88 -9.90 9.00
N GLY A 43 9.31 -11.08 8.84
CA GLY A 43 8.77 -11.84 9.96
C GLY A 43 8.03 -13.08 9.47
N PRO A 44 7.74 -14.01 10.37
CA PRO A 44 7.02 -15.23 10.00
C PRO A 44 5.57 -14.91 9.62
N SER A 45 4.92 -15.85 8.93
CA SER A 45 3.52 -15.75 8.60
C SER A 45 2.68 -15.56 9.87
N GLY A 46 1.70 -14.66 9.82
CA GLY A 46 0.85 -14.37 10.96
C GLY A 46 1.40 -13.38 11.98
N CYS A 47 2.53 -12.72 11.68
CA CYS A 47 3.12 -11.74 12.60
C CYS A 47 2.56 -10.31 12.46
N GLY A 48 1.54 -10.12 11.62
CA GLY A 48 0.89 -8.82 11.47
C GLY A 48 1.39 -7.95 10.34
N LYS A 49 2.29 -8.44 9.49
CA LYS A 49 2.83 -7.69 8.35
C LYS A 49 1.73 -7.17 7.43
N SER A 50 0.83 -8.05 7.02
CA SER A 50 -0.28 -7.70 6.14
C SER A 50 -1.26 -6.73 6.81
N THR A 51 -1.49 -6.91 8.11
CA THR A 51 -2.34 -6.02 8.90
C THR A 51 -1.76 -4.60 8.92
N LEU A 52 -0.46 -4.48 9.17
CA LEU A 52 0.22 -3.18 9.18
C LEU A 52 0.12 -2.48 7.83
N LEU A 53 0.38 -3.20 6.75
CA LEU A 53 0.29 -2.64 5.40
C LEU A 53 -1.14 -2.23 5.05
N SER A 54 -2.15 -3.00 5.47
CA SER A 54 -3.55 -2.65 5.27
C SER A 54 -3.95 -1.37 6.02
N ILE A 55 -3.41 -1.17 7.22
CA ILE A 55 -3.64 0.05 7.99
C ILE A 55 -2.98 1.25 7.32
N ILE A 56 -1.74 1.11 6.86
CA ILE A 56 -1.01 2.17 6.17
C ILE A 56 -1.73 2.59 4.89
N SER A 57 -2.28 1.62 4.15
CA SER A 57 -2.99 1.90 2.89
C SER A 57 -4.42 2.42 3.09
N GLY A 58 -4.92 2.42 4.33
CA GLY A 58 -6.27 2.88 4.63
C GLY A 58 -7.36 1.86 4.42
N LEU A 59 -7.01 0.61 4.12
CA LEU A 59 -8.00 -0.46 3.92
C LEU A 59 -8.56 -0.97 5.23
N GLU A 60 -7.83 -0.77 6.32
CA GLU A 60 -8.25 -1.24 7.64
C GLU A 60 -7.98 -0.18 8.70
N SER A 61 -8.81 -0.13 9.72
CA SER A 61 -8.63 0.82 10.82
C SER A 61 -7.70 0.26 11.88
N LYS A 62 -6.96 1.15 12.52
CA LYS A 62 -6.14 0.82 13.69
C LYS A 62 -7.01 0.82 14.95
N THR A 63 -6.57 0.10 16.00
CA THR A 63 -7.23 0.16 17.30
C THR A 63 -6.70 1.37 18.09
N ASN A 64 -5.38 1.55 18.12
CA ASN A 64 -4.73 2.68 18.78
C ASN A 64 -3.55 3.18 17.96
N GLY A 65 -3.13 4.41 18.25
CA GLY A 65 -1.95 5.01 17.64
C GLY A 65 -2.27 6.00 16.55
N GLU A 66 -1.24 6.49 15.90
CA GLU A 66 -1.36 7.49 14.84
C GLU A 66 -0.60 7.06 13.58
N VAL A 67 -1.23 7.32 12.43
CA VAL A 67 -0.64 7.10 11.11
C VAL A 67 -0.63 8.43 10.37
N TYR A 68 0.53 8.87 9.93
CA TYR A 68 0.67 10.06 9.10
C TYR A 68 1.28 9.63 7.77
N ILE A 69 0.63 10.03 6.67
CA ILE A 69 1.10 9.73 5.32
C ILE A 69 1.05 10.99 4.49
N ASP A 70 2.18 11.35 3.90
CA ASP A 70 2.27 12.49 3.01
C ASP A 70 2.37 11.98 1.58
N GLY A 71 1.27 12.10 0.85
CA GLY A 71 1.21 11.67 -0.54
C GLY A 71 0.18 10.56 -0.77
N LYS A 72 0.29 9.95 -1.93
CA LYS A 72 -0.60 8.87 -2.35
C LYS A 72 0.04 7.52 -2.11
N VAL A 73 -0.77 6.54 -1.70
CA VAL A 73 -0.31 5.20 -1.42
C VAL A 73 -0.82 4.25 -2.50
N GLY A 74 0.11 3.52 -3.12
CA GLY A 74 -0.24 2.38 -3.96
C GLY A 74 -0.02 1.11 -3.15
N TYR A 75 -0.97 0.19 -3.19
CA TYR A 75 -0.91 -1.05 -2.43
C TYR A 75 -0.96 -2.24 -3.36
N MET A 76 0.11 -3.04 -3.34
CA MET A 76 0.18 -4.26 -4.13
C MET A 76 -0.01 -5.45 -3.20
N LEU A 77 -1.12 -6.15 -3.37
CA LEU A 77 -1.45 -7.33 -2.59
C LEU A 77 -0.61 -8.54 -3.04
N GLN A 78 -0.62 -9.57 -2.22
CA GLN A 78 0.07 -10.82 -2.54
C GLN A 78 -0.49 -11.47 -3.81
N LYS A 79 -1.78 -11.30 -4.06
CA LYS A 79 -2.43 -11.73 -5.30
C LYS A 79 -2.49 -10.55 -6.27
N ASP A 80 -2.56 -10.83 -7.57
CA ASP A 80 -2.52 -9.80 -8.60
C ASP A 80 -3.72 -8.86 -8.61
N ASN A 81 -4.88 -9.30 -8.18
CA ASN A 81 -6.11 -8.49 -8.13
C ASN A 81 -6.50 -7.79 -9.43
N LEU A 82 -6.08 -8.34 -10.58
CA LEU A 82 -6.49 -7.81 -11.86
C LEU A 82 -7.98 -8.07 -12.09
N LEU A 83 -8.66 -7.11 -12.70
CA LEU A 83 -10.05 -7.26 -13.09
C LEU A 83 -10.11 -8.10 -14.36
N GLU A 84 -10.71 -9.29 -14.27
CA GLU A 84 -10.72 -10.25 -15.37
C GLU A 84 -11.46 -9.76 -16.62
N TRP A 85 -12.45 -8.89 -16.43
CA TRP A 85 -13.25 -8.34 -17.53
C TRP A 85 -12.61 -7.14 -18.20
N ARG A 86 -11.39 -6.78 -17.83
CA ARG A 86 -10.67 -5.64 -18.41
C ARG A 86 -9.36 -6.12 -19.02
N THR A 87 -8.91 -5.42 -20.06
CA THR A 87 -7.60 -5.69 -20.64
C THR A 87 -6.50 -5.34 -19.64
N ILE A 88 -5.29 -5.83 -19.86
CA ILE A 88 -4.13 -5.48 -19.02
C ILE A 88 -3.90 -3.97 -19.04
N TYR A 89 -3.97 -3.36 -20.23
CA TYR A 89 -3.82 -1.91 -20.39
C TYR A 89 -4.84 -1.13 -19.53
N LYS A 90 -6.10 -1.54 -19.56
CA LYS A 90 -7.14 -0.89 -18.76
C LYS A 90 -6.97 -1.13 -17.27
N ASN A 91 -6.48 -2.30 -16.88
CA ASN A 91 -6.12 -2.56 -15.46
C ASN A 91 -5.02 -1.62 -15.00
N VAL A 92 -3.98 -1.43 -15.82
CA VAL A 92 -2.87 -0.52 -15.51
C VAL A 92 -3.39 0.91 -15.33
N LEU A 93 -4.37 1.33 -16.13
CA LEU A 93 -4.92 2.68 -16.06
C LEU A 93 -5.97 2.89 -14.96
N LEU A 94 -6.39 1.82 -14.29
CA LEU A 94 -7.49 1.90 -13.31
C LEU A 94 -7.27 2.95 -12.23
N GLY A 95 -6.07 3.02 -11.67
CA GLY A 95 -5.73 4.01 -10.66
C GLY A 95 -5.90 5.43 -11.16
N LEU A 96 -5.51 5.68 -12.40
CA LEU A 96 -5.66 7.00 -13.02
C LEU A 96 -7.13 7.34 -13.25
N GLU A 97 -7.95 6.37 -13.65
CA GLU A 97 -9.39 6.57 -13.81
C GLU A 97 -10.04 6.96 -12.49
N ILE A 98 -9.70 6.25 -11.41
CA ILE A 98 -10.25 6.51 -10.08
C ILE A 98 -9.85 7.90 -9.59
N GLN A 99 -8.62 8.33 -9.88
CA GLN A 99 -8.12 9.64 -9.49
C GLN A 99 -8.55 10.76 -10.44
N LYS A 100 -9.28 10.42 -11.51
CA LYS A 100 -9.66 11.34 -12.58
C LYS A 100 -8.45 12.02 -13.24
N ALA A 101 -7.36 11.25 -13.36
CA ALA A 101 -6.08 11.72 -13.92
C ALA A 101 -5.74 11.02 -15.24
N LEU A 102 -6.75 10.57 -15.98
CA LEU A 102 -6.56 9.87 -17.24
C LEU A 102 -6.31 10.85 -18.39
N THR A 103 -5.10 11.38 -18.47
CA THR A 103 -4.66 12.31 -19.52
C THR A 103 -3.90 11.56 -20.60
N GLU A 104 -3.76 12.18 -21.77
CA GLU A 104 -2.97 11.59 -22.88
C GLU A 104 -1.51 11.39 -22.44
N GLU A 105 -0.96 12.30 -21.67
CA GLU A 105 0.40 12.20 -21.16
C GLU A 105 0.56 11.00 -20.22
N ASN A 106 -0.39 10.81 -19.29
CA ASN A 106 -0.35 9.69 -18.36
C ASN A 106 -0.58 8.35 -19.08
N LYS A 107 -1.41 8.32 -20.13
CA LYS A 107 -1.59 7.13 -20.94
C LYS A 107 -0.31 6.75 -21.67
N LYS A 108 0.40 7.72 -22.23
CA LYS A 108 1.70 7.49 -22.88
C LYS A 108 2.71 6.94 -21.88
N TYR A 109 2.75 7.49 -20.70
CA TYR A 109 3.64 7.03 -19.65
C TYR A 109 3.35 5.58 -19.26
N ALA A 110 2.08 5.20 -19.15
CA ALA A 110 1.68 3.83 -18.88
C ALA A 110 2.17 2.87 -19.95
N ILE A 111 2.02 3.25 -21.23
CA ILE A 111 2.49 2.45 -22.36
C ILE A 111 4.01 2.30 -22.33
N GLU A 112 4.74 3.37 -22.02
CA GLU A 112 6.19 3.34 -21.90
C GLU A 112 6.64 2.38 -20.80
N LEU A 113 5.95 2.37 -19.65
CA LEU A 113 6.24 1.44 -18.57
C LEU A 113 5.99 -0.01 -18.99
N LEU A 114 4.88 -0.27 -19.68
CA LEU A 114 4.58 -1.61 -20.16
C LEU A 114 5.64 -2.11 -21.14
N LYS A 115 6.11 -1.24 -22.03
CA LYS A 115 7.19 -1.57 -22.96
C LYS A 115 8.50 -1.84 -22.23
N LYS A 116 8.82 -0.99 -21.25
CA LYS A 116 10.05 -1.11 -20.45
C LYS A 116 10.14 -2.45 -19.73
N TYR A 117 9.02 -2.96 -19.25
CA TYR A 117 8.97 -4.22 -18.53
C TYR A 117 8.57 -5.42 -19.38
N GLY A 118 8.53 -5.25 -20.71
CA GLY A 118 8.28 -6.35 -21.64
C GLY A 118 6.83 -6.86 -21.65
N LEU A 119 5.88 -6.07 -21.21
CA LEU A 119 4.48 -6.46 -21.11
C LEU A 119 3.59 -5.92 -22.24
N TYR A 120 4.16 -5.14 -23.13
CA TYR A 120 3.44 -4.55 -24.26
C TYR A 120 3.81 -5.24 -25.56
N GLU A 121 2.83 -5.78 -26.25
CA GLU A 121 3.00 -6.37 -27.58
C GLU A 121 2.16 -5.65 -28.60
#